data_7948d4d8cd2bbfd5377d7082910045e3
#
_entry.id   7948d4d8cd2bbfd5377d7082910045e3
#
_cell.length_a   1.000
_cell.length_b   1.000
_cell.length_c   1.000
_cell.angle_alpha   90.00
_cell.angle_beta   90.00
_cell.angle_gamma   90.00
#
_symmetry.space_group_name_H-M   'P 1'
#
loop_
_entity.id
_entity.type
_entity.pdbx_description
1 polymer ?
#
loop_
_entity_poly.entity_id
_entity_poly.type
_entity_poly.pdbx_seq_one_letter_code
_entity_poly.pdbx_strand_id
1 'polypeptide(L)'
;MLNISPQFLPHFKGFCSSPSVIMLFVYMKCRFSLSYRDLEEMMMIRGAKIDHATLQRWVRRFVSLIDKRIRQRKKPVNGSWRMDETYIKLNGKWVYLYRAVDKEGNTIDFLLRAKRDAVAAKAFFRKAFKENGRPDKVTVDKSGSNKAALDYFNKNVPKEEEIEVRQIKYLNNIIEQDHRFIKKRTRPTLGFKNFYSAKETISGIENIRMIQKGQIFDQTACQSSFNNFANLMA
;
A
#
# COMPACT_ATOMS: atom_id res chain seq x y z
N MET A 1 -24.42 -8.91 -7.34
CA MET A 1 -23.29 -9.80 -7.57
C MET A 1 -22.16 -8.99 -8.19
N LEU A 2 -20.88 -9.24 -7.82
CA LEU A 2 -19.76 -8.57 -8.50
C LEU A 2 -19.68 -9.09 -9.94
N ASN A 3 -19.61 -8.19 -10.89
CA ASN A 3 -19.35 -8.52 -12.28
C ASN A 3 -17.83 -8.65 -12.44
N ILE A 4 -17.31 -9.87 -12.56
CA ILE A 4 -15.88 -10.13 -12.76
C ILE A 4 -15.65 -10.31 -14.26
N SER A 5 -14.77 -9.50 -14.81
CA SER A 5 -14.38 -9.59 -16.23
C SER A 5 -13.84 -10.99 -16.56
N PRO A 6 -14.15 -11.57 -17.74
CA PRO A 6 -13.70 -12.90 -18.16
C PRO A 6 -12.19 -13.11 -18.02
N GLN A 7 -11.38 -12.09 -18.26
CA GLN A 7 -9.91 -12.14 -18.12
C GLN A 7 -9.43 -12.47 -16.70
N PHE A 8 -10.24 -12.22 -15.65
CA PHE A 8 -9.90 -12.49 -14.25
C PHE A 8 -10.48 -13.82 -13.74
N LEU A 9 -11.47 -14.39 -14.39
CA LEU A 9 -12.08 -15.67 -13.98
C LEU A 9 -11.05 -16.79 -13.77
N PRO A 10 -10.01 -16.96 -14.63
CA PRO A 10 -8.99 -17.97 -14.40
C PRO A 10 -8.26 -17.86 -13.06
N HIS A 11 -8.18 -16.67 -12.46
CA HIS A 11 -7.56 -16.47 -11.15
C HIS A 11 -8.38 -17.08 -10.01
N PHE A 12 -9.68 -17.26 -10.20
CA PHE A 12 -10.61 -17.84 -9.23
C PHE A 12 -10.84 -19.34 -9.42
N LYS A 13 -10.31 -19.93 -10.49
CA LYS A 13 -10.41 -21.37 -10.74
C LYS A 13 -9.76 -22.18 -9.63
N GLY A 14 -10.45 -23.22 -9.16
CA GLY A 14 -9.99 -24.10 -8.08
C GLY A 14 -10.30 -23.62 -6.66
N PHE A 15 -11.01 -22.49 -6.52
CA PHE A 15 -11.54 -22.07 -5.22
C PHE A 15 -13.00 -22.51 -5.06
N CYS A 16 -13.34 -23.06 -3.86
CA CYS A 16 -14.71 -23.47 -3.54
C CYS A 16 -15.65 -22.30 -3.26
N SER A 17 -15.14 -21.07 -3.15
CA SER A 17 -15.92 -19.89 -2.87
C SER A 17 -16.10 -19.01 -4.11
N SER A 18 -17.24 -18.33 -4.21
CA SER A 18 -17.48 -17.41 -5.33
C SER A 18 -16.49 -16.24 -5.33
N PRO A 19 -16.17 -15.67 -6.49
CA PRO A 19 -15.32 -14.49 -6.60
C PRO A 19 -15.78 -13.33 -5.74
N SER A 20 -17.09 -13.12 -5.61
CA SER A 20 -17.67 -12.05 -4.77
C SER A 20 -17.34 -12.23 -3.30
N VAL A 21 -17.42 -13.46 -2.78
CA VAL A 21 -17.06 -13.79 -1.39
C VAL A 21 -15.56 -13.58 -1.18
N ILE A 22 -14.73 -14.10 -2.09
CA ILE A 22 -13.27 -13.94 -1.99
C ILE A 22 -12.88 -12.46 -1.95
N MET A 23 -13.38 -11.66 -2.88
CA MET A 23 -13.07 -10.23 -2.96
C MET A 23 -13.58 -9.45 -1.74
N LEU A 24 -14.76 -9.79 -1.21
CA LEU A 24 -15.29 -9.18 0.01
C LEU A 24 -14.33 -9.40 1.19
N PHE A 25 -13.86 -10.63 1.42
CA PHE A 25 -12.97 -10.93 2.55
C PHE A 25 -11.56 -10.37 2.38
N VAL A 26 -11.04 -10.33 1.16
CA VAL A 26 -9.79 -9.63 0.85
C VAL A 26 -9.92 -8.14 1.16
N TYR A 27 -11.03 -7.51 0.76
CA TYR A 27 -11.32 -6.12 1.09
C TYR A 27 -11.43 -5.92 2.60
N MET A 28 -12.21 -6.73 3.31
CA MET A 28 -12.41 -6.62 4.76
C MET A 28 -11.07 -6.71 5.51
N LYS A 29 -10.20 -7.65 5.14
CA LYS A 29 -8.88 -7.79 5.73
C LYS A 29 -8.00 -6.55 5.53
N CYS A 30 -8.03 -5.95 4.37
CA CYS A 30 -7.22 -4.78 4.04
C CYS A 30 -7.82 -3.47 4.58
N ARG A 31 -9.16 -3.42 4.71
CA ARG A 31 -9.88 -2.20 5.11
C ARG A 31 -10.02 -2.05 6.62
N PHE A 32 -10.22 -3.15 7.33
CA PHE A 32 -10.50 -3.17 8.76
C PHE A 32 -9.35 -3.81 9.55
N SER A 33 -9.34 -3.61 10.87
CA SER A 33 -8.32 -4.17 11.76
C SER A 33 -8.70 -5.58 12.24
N LEU A 34 -9.28 -6.40 11.35
CA LEU A 34 -9.72 -7.75 11.66
C LEU A 34 -8.55 -8.75 11.54
N SER A 35 -8.46 -9.69 12.47
CA SER A 35 -7.61 -10.85 12.33
C SER A 35 -8.18 -11.83 11.30
N TYR A 36 -7.41 -12.82 10.89
CA TYR A 36 -7.95 -13.89 10.04
C TYR A 36 -8.93 -14.79 10.80
N ARG A 37 -8.80 -14.88 12.13
CA ARG A 37 -9.74 -15.63 12.98
C ARG A 37 -11.07 -14.89 13.13
N ASP A 38 -11.05 -13.57 13.30
CA ASP A 38 -12.28 -12.77 13.30
C ASP A 38 -13.05 -12.95 11.98
N LEU A 39 -12.32 -12.98 10.85
CA LEU A 39 -12.92 -13.21 9.54
C LEU A 39 -13.47 -14.64 9.38
N GLU A 40 -12.79 -15.65 9.92
CA GLU A 40 -13.27 -17.03 9.98
C GLU A 40 -14.57 -17.12 10.78
N GLU A 41 -14.62 -16.50 11.96
CA GLU A 41 -15.83 -16.42 12.79
C GLU A 41 -16.98 -15.72 12.07
N MET A 42 -16.72 -14.59 11.42
CA MET A 42 -17.71 -13.88 10.61
C MET A 42 -18.27 -14.73 9.47
N MET A 43 -17.43 -15.57 8.83
CA MET A 43 -17.88 -16.53 7.82
C MET A 43 -18.77 -17.60 8.42
N MET A 44 -18.40 -18.12 9.59
CA MET A 44 -19.17 -19.14 10.30
C MET A 44 -20.55 -18.63 10.69
N ILE A 45 -20.66 -17.41 11.19
CA ILE A 45 -21.95 -16.72 11.49
C ILE A 45 -22.84 -16.65 10.23
N ARG A 46 -22.24 -16.54 9.04
CA ARG A 46 -22.93 -16.51 7.74
C ARG A 46 -23.16 -17.90 7.14
N GLY A 47 -22.93 -18.97 7.90
CA GLY A 47 -23.15 -20.34 7.49
C GLY A 47 -22.09 -20.93 6.54
N ALA A 48 -20.93 -20.25 6.39
CA ALA A 48 -19.85 -20.72 5.52
C ALA A 48 -18.63 -21.15 6.35
N LYS A 49 -18.19 -22.40 6.19
CA LYS A 49 -16.97 -22.94 6.80
C LYS A 49 -15.76 -22.65 5.93
N ILE A 50 -15.03 -21.57 6.25
CA ILE A 50 -13.78 -21.20 5.57
C ILE A 50 -12.74 -20.88 6.65
N ASP A 51 -11.68 -21.68 6.69
CA ASP A 51 -10.63 -21.52 7.70
C ASP A 51 -9.73 -20.30 7.43
N HIS A 52 -9.12 -19.78 8.50
CA HIS A 52 -8.24 -18.61 8.45
C HIS A 52 -7.02 -18.79 7.53
N ALA A 53 -6.51 -20.01 7.31
CA ALA A 53 -5.39 -20.25 6.40
C ALA A 53 -5.83 -20.11 4.93
N THR A 54 -7.07 -20.48 4.62
CA THR A 54 -7.67 -20.23 3.29
C THR A 54 -7.85 -18.73 3.05
N LEU A 55 -8.36 -17.98 4.03
CA LEU A 55 -8.47 -16.53 3.94
C LEU A 55 -7.10 -15.87 3.75
N GLN A 56 -6.06 -16.35 4.43
CA GLN A 56 -4.70 -15.87 4.25
C GLN A 56 -4.18 -16.13 2.83
N ARG A 57 -4.45 -17.31 2.24
CA ARG A 57 -4.10 -17.64 0.85
C ARG A 57 -4.81 -16.70 -0.14
N TRP A 58 -6.08 -16.36 0.10
CA TRP A 58 -6.80 -15.39 -0.73
C TRP A 58 -6.15 -14.02 -0.71
N VAL A 59 -5.85 -13.48 0.47
CA VAL A 59 -5.19 -12.17 0.61
C VAL A 59 -3.86 -12.17 -0.16
N ARG A 60 -3.00 -13.18 0.04
CA ARG A 60 -1.71 -13.28 -0.66
C ARG A 60 -1.86 -13.27 -2.19
N ARG A 61 -2.81 -14.06 -2.71
CA ARG A 61 -3.02 -14.19 -4.16
C ARG A 61 -3.63 -12.93 -4.76
N PHE A 62 -4.72 -12.45 -4.19
CA PHE A 62 -5.52 -11.40 -4.81
C PHE A 62 -4.98 -9.98 -4.54
N VAL A 63 -4.32 -9.72 -3.41
CA VAL A 63 -3.69 -8.42 -3.17
C VAL A 63 -2.62 -8.12 -4.22
N SER A 64 -1.81 -9.12 -4.60
CA SER A 64 -0.79 -8.93 -5.66
C SER A 64 -1.42 -8.59 -7.02
N LEU A 65 -2.54 -9.21 -7.35
CA LEU A 65 -3.29 -8.93 -8.59
C LEU A 65 -3.91 -7.52 -8.55
N ILE A 66 -4.51 -7.16 -7.42
CA ILE A 66 -5.11 -5.84 -7.19
C ILE A 66 -4.03 -4.74 -7.26
N ASP A 67 -2.85 -4.95 -6.67
CA ASP A 67 -1.74 -3.99 -6.71
C ASP A 67 -1.32 -3.67 -8.15
N LYS A 68 -1.21 -4.71 -9.00
CA LYS A 68 -0.93 -4.52 -10.43
C LYS A 68 -2.00 -3.66 -11.13
N ARG A 69 -3.27 -3.93 -10.86
CA ARG A 69 -4.39 -3.18 -11.46
C ARG A 69 -4.42 -1.73 -11.00
N ILE A 70 -4.18 -1.49 -9.72
CA ILE A 70 -4.12 -0.15 -9.15
C ILE A 70 -2.98 0.65 -9.79
N ARG A 71 -1.78 0.08 -9.93
CA ARG A 71 -0.65 0.75 -10.57
C ARG A 71 -0.92 1.14 -12.01
N GLN A 72 -1.63 0.29 -12.76
CA GLN A 72 -2.03 0.56 -14.15
C GLN A 72 -3.07 1.68 -14.28
N ARG A 73 -3.90 1.88 -13.24
CA ARG A 73 -5.02 2.85 -13.23
C ARG A 73 -4.78 4.02 -12.28
N LYS A 74 -3.61 4.12 -11.69
CA LYS A 74 -3.28 5.19 -10.76
C LYS A 74 -3.18 6.52 -11.51
N LYS A 75 -3.84 7.54 -10.98
CA LYS A 75 -3.75 8.91 -11.48
C LYS A 75 -2.34 9.46 -11.26
N PRO A 76 -1.86 10.37 -12.12
CA PRO A 76 -0.61 11.08 -11.91
C PRO A 76 -0.58 11.78 -10.54
N VAL A 77 0.60 11.85 -9.95
CA VAL A 77 0.85 12.52 -8.68
C VAL A 77 1.57 13.84 -8.90
N ASN A 78 1.50 14.75 -7.93
CA ASN A 78 2.20 16.03 -8.00
C ASN A 78 3.72 15.85 -7.84
N GLY A 79 4.53 16.74 -8.44
CA GLY A 79 6.00 16.72 -8.38
C GLY A 79 6.61 17.09 -7.03
N SER A 80 5.82 17.52 -6.03
CA SER A 80 6.31 17.85 -4.70
C SER A 80 5.99 16.75 -3.69
N TRP A 81 7.00 15.96 -3.33
CA TRP A 81 6.85 14.77 -2.49
C TRP A 81 7.25 15.00 -1.03
N ARG A 82 6.63 14.26 -0.12
CA ARG A 82 7.00 14.15 1.29
C ARG A 82 7.21 12.68 1.59
N MET A 83 8.39 12.37 2.10
CA MET A 83 8.79 10.99 2.38
C MET A 83 9.19 10.85 3.84
N ASP A 84 8.70 9.79 4.47
CA ASP A 84 9.04 9.42 5.84
C ASP A 84 8.90 7.92 6.05
N GLU A 85 9.50 7.39 7.11
CA GLU A 85 9.39 5.99 7.52
C GLU A 85 8.47 5.84 8.73
N THR A 86 7.73 4.75 8.74
CA THR A 86 7.02 4.31 9.93
C THR A 86 7.40 2.87 10.30
N TYR A 87 7.18 2.53 11.57
CA TYR A 87 7.59 1.24 12.15
C TYR A 87 6.45 0.23 12.06
N ILE A 88 6.78 -0.99 11.65
CA ILE A 88 5.89 -2.15 11.62
C ILE A 88 6.49 -3.24 12.49
N LYS A 89 5.69 -3.84 13.38
CA LYS A 89 6.15 -4.94 14.24
C LYS A 89 6.11 -6.26 13.46
N LEU A 90 7.26 -6.93 13.40
CA LEU A 90 7.43 -8.20 12.73
C LEU A 90 8.15 -9.18 13.66
N ASN A 91 7.46 -10.22 14.10
CA ASN A 91 8.03 -11.25 14.99
C ASN A 91 8.78 -10.65 16.19
N GLY A 92 8.13 -9.68 16.85
CA GLY A 92 8.70 -8.96 18.01
C GLY A 92 9.70 -7.85 17.66
N LYS A 93 10.23 -7.80 16.44
CA LYS A 93 11.21 -6.81 15.96
C LYS A 93 10.57 -5.71 15.13
N TRP A 94 11.22 -4.55 15.06
CA TRP A 94 10.78 -3.45 14.24
C TRP A 94 11.38 -3.55 12.83
N VAL A 95 10.53 -3.39 11.82
CA VAL A 95 10.90 -3.20 10.43
C VAL A 95 10.32 -1.88 9.93
N TYR A 96 10.79 -1.37 8.82
CA TYR A 96 10.55 -0.01 8.36
C TYR A 96 9.70 -0.01 7.12
N LEU A 97 8.61 0.75 7.16
CA LEU A 97 7.76 1.04 6.01
C LEU A 97 8.09 2.44 5.51
N TYR A 98 8.83 2.52 4.41
CA TYR A 98 9.09 3.73 3.66
C TYR A 98 7.83 4.13 2.91
N ARG A 99 7.45 5.39 2.98
CA ARG A 99 6.25 5.92 2.32
C ARG A 99 6.51 7.30 1.78
N ALA A 100 5.89 7.62 0.64
CA ALA A 100 5.83 8.99 0.16
C ALA A 100 4.40 9.37 -0.24
N VAL A 101 4.07 10.63 0.00
CA VAL A 101 2.83 11.28 -0.45
C VAL A 101 3.18 12.59 -1.16
N ASP A 102 2.30 13.06 -2.05
CA ASP A 102 2.44 14.39 -2.64
C ASP A 102 1.92 15.50 -1.71
N LYS A 103 1.90 16.75 -2.20
CA LYS A 103 1.44 17.91 -1.41
C LYS A 103 -0.06 17.87 -1.09
N GLU A 104 -0.85 17.14 -1.86
CA GLU A 104 -2.28 16.90 -1.64
C GLU A 104 -2.53 15.69 -0.70
N GLY A 105 -1.47 14.98 -0.31
CA GLY A 105 -1.56 13.77 0.51
C GLY A 105 -1.85 12.50 -0.29
N ASN A 106 -1.79 12.53 -1.63
CA ASN A 106 -1.94 11.33 -2.46
C ASN A 106 -0.74 10.41 -2.27
N THR A 107 -0.99 9.10 -2.20
CA THR A 107 0.07 8.10 -2.06
C THR A 107 0.92 8.02 -3.33
N ILE A 108 2.21 8.25 -3.22
CA ILE A 108 3.18 8.07 -4.31
C ILE A 108 3.60 6.62 -4.38
N ASP A 109 4.26 6.13 -3.35
CA ASP A 109 4.64 4.72 -3.24
C ASP A 109 4.97 4.35 -1.79
N PHE A 110 5.16 3.04 -1.56
CA PHE A 110 5.53 2.47 -0.27
C PHE A 110 6.46 1.27 -0.47
N LEU A 111 7.33 1.00 0.52
CA LEU A 111 8.25 -0.13 0.50
C LEU A 111 8.57 -0.59 1.92
N LEU A 112 8.31 -1.88 2.21
CA LEU A 112 8.70 -2.48 3.49
C LEU A 112 10.15 -2.98 3.41
N ARG A 113 10.97 -2.61 4.41
CA ARG A 113 12.37 -3.02 4.51
C ARG A 113 12.73 -3.44 5.94
N ALA A 114 13.64 -4.39 6.05
CA ALA A 114 14.11 -4.87 7.36
C ALA A 114 15.00 -3.87 8.09
N LYS A 115 15.76 -3.05 7.34
CA LYS A 115 16.70 -2.06 7.88
C LYS A 115 16.33 -0.64 7.45
N ARG A 116 16.72 0.34 8.27
CA ARG A 116 16.65 1.77 7.98
C ARG A 116 18.06 2.27 7.65
N ASP A 117 18.40 2.22 6.37
CA ASP A 117 19.72 2.62 5.87
C ASP A 117 19.63 3.27 4.48
N ALA A 118 20.75 3.81 3.99
CA ALA A 118 20.83 4.44 2.67
C ALA A 118 20.50 3.46 1.52
N VAL A 119 20.76 2.17 1.69
CA VAL A 119 20.45 1.14 0.67
C VAL A 119 18.94 0.97 0.56
N ALA A 120 18.24 0.92 1.70
CA ALA A 120 16.78 0.83 1.74
C ALA A 120 16.12 2.10 1.17
N ALA A 121 16.63 3.28 1.53
CA ALA A 121 16.17 4.56 0.98
C ALA A 121 16.37 4.64 -0.54
N LYS A 122 17.55 4.26 -1.06
CA LYS A 122 17.81 4.18 -2.51
C LYS A 122 16.86 3.20 -3.22
N ALA A 123 16.59 2.04 -2.62
CA ALA A 123 15.66 1.07 -3.19
C ALA A 123 14.23 1.62 -3.24
N PHE A 124 13.80 2.36 -2.22
CA PHE A 124 12.51 3.04 -2.21
C PHE A 124 12.42 4.09 -3.32
N PHE A 125 13.37 5.04 -3.40
CA PHE A 125 13.35 6.09 -4.40
C PHE A 125 13.43 5.54 -5.83
N ARG A 126 14.28 4.53 -6.08
CA ARG A 126 14.35 3.86 -7.40
C ARG A 126 12.99 3.30 -7.82
N LYS A 127 12.28 2.65 -6.89
CA LYS A 127 10.95 2.13 -7.14
C LYS A 127 9.95 3.26 -7.41
N ALA A 128 9.94 4.29 -6.56
CA ALA A 128 9.01 5.42 -6.67
C ALA A 128 9.21 6.19 -7.98
N PHE A 129 10.45 6.45 -8.39
CA PHE A 129 10.77 7.14 -9.65
C PHE A 129 10.39 6.32 -10.87
N LYS A 130 10.59 4.99 -10.83
CA LYS A 130 10.18 4.11 -11.93
C LYS A 130 8.68 4.15 -12.18
N GLU A 131 7.88 4.22 -11.13
CA GLU A 131 6.42 4.13 -11.20
C GLU A 131 5.74 5.50 -11.39
N ASN A 132 6.36 6.60 -10.95
CA ASN A 132 5.71 7.90 -10.90
C ASN A 132 6.52 9.04 -11.56
N GLY A 133 7.67 8.74 -12.15
CA GLY A 133 8.61 9.75 -12.66
C GLY A 133 9.46 10.39 -11.54
N ARG A 134 10.40 11.26 -11.93
CA ARG A 134 11.19 12.05 -10.98
C ARG A 134 10.36 13.23 -10.48
N PRO A 135 10.39 13.53 -9.18
CA PRO A 135 9.76 14.73 -8.64
C PRO A 135 10.66 15.95 -8.80
N ASP A 136 10.06 17.14 -8.75
CA ASP A 136 10.81 18.41 -8.69
C ASP A 136 11.48 18.58 -7.32
N LYS A 137 10.78 18.13 -6.27
CA LYS A 137 11.24 18.30 -4.89
C LYS A 137 10.79 17.19 -3.95
N VAL A 138 11.65 16.84 -3.00
CA VAL A 138 11.37 15.85 -1.96
C VAL A 138 11.66 16.44 -0.59
N THR A 139 10.66 16.43 0.28
CA THR A 139 10.82 16.76 1.70
C THR A 139 11.06 15.46 2.47
N VAL A 140 12.13 15.43 3.25
CA VAL A 140 12.51 14.32 4.13
C VAL A 140 12.77 14.84 5.55
N ASP A 141 12.82 13.94 6.52
CA ASP A 141 13.32 14.26 7.84
C ASP A 141 14.84 14.59 7.79
N LYS A 142 15.39 15.00 8.92
CA LYS A 142 16.84 15.28 9.04
C LYS A 142 17.71 14.00 9.07
N SER A 143 17.14 12.82 8.73
CA SER A 143 17.94 11.59 8.67
C SER A 143 18.94 11.64 7.52
N GLY A 144 20.21 11.33 7.80
CA GLY A 144 21.26 11.33 6.78
C GLY A 144 21.05 10.29 5.68
N SER A 145 20.36 9.18 5.95
CA SER A 145 20.14 8.09 4.99
C SER A 145 19.25 8.50 3.81
N ASN A 146 18.17 9.26 4.06
CA ASN A 146 17.27 9.73 3.02
C ASN A 146 17.93 10.81 2.15
N LYS A 147 18.65 11.74 2.78
CA LYS A 147 19.43 12.75 2.06
C LYS A 147 20.51 12.09 1.19
N ALA A 148 21.32 11.21 1.75
CA ALA A 148 22.36 10.50 1.00
C ALA A 148 21.81 9.68 -0.19
N ALA A 149 20.59 9.16 -0.07
CA ALA A 149 19.94 8.48 -1.18
C ALA A 149 19.53 9.45 -2.30
N LEU A 150 19.00 10.65 -1.97
CA LEU A 150 18.64 11.67 -2.95
C LEU A 150 19.87 12.30 -3.60
N ASP A 151 20.90 12.60 -2.82
CA ASP A 151 22.20 13.10 -3.31
C ASP A 151 22.81 12.13 -4.34
N TYR A 152 22.68 10.83 -4.08
CA TYR A 152 23.11 9.80 -5.05
C TYR A 152 22.36 9.88 -6.38
N PHE A 153 21.07 10.14 -6.38
CA PHE A 153 20.27 10.28 -7.61
C PHE A 153 20.49 11.63 -8.32
N ASN A 154 20.98 12.65 -7.61
CA ASN A 154 21.31 13.95 -8.19
C ASN A 154 22.73 14.01 -8.77
N LYS A 155 23.64 13.11 -8.35
CA LYS A 155 25.09 13.19 -8.66
C LYS A 155 25.45 13.27 -10.14
N ASN A 156 24.61 12.67 -11.02
CA ASN A 156 24.94 12.52 -12.44
C ASN A 156 23.81 13.04 -13.35
N VAL A 157 23.08 14.08 -12.92
CA VAL A 157 22.01 14.71 -13.71
C VAL A 157 22.33 16.20 -13.90
N PRO A 158 21.84 16.83 -14.98
CA PRO A 158 21.93 18.27 -15.17
C PRO A 158 21.29 19.01 -14.00
N LYS A 159 21.77 20.22 -13.69
CA LYS A 159 21.31 21.01 -12.55
C LYS A 159 19.82 21.34 -12.62
N GLU A 160 19.27 21.47 -13.83
CA GLU A 160 17.86 21.72 -14.10
C GLU A 160 16.97 20.52 -13.76
N GLU A 161 17.54 19.30 -13.75
CA GLU A 161 16.84 18.05 -13.43
C GLU A 161 17.11 17.56 -12.00
N GLU A 162 17.90 18.32 -11.21
CA GLU A 162 18.16 17.95 -9.82
C GLU A 162 16.90 18.05 -8.97
N ILE A 163 16.68 17.03 -8.14
CA ILE A 163 15.61 17.02 -7.16
C ILE A 163 15.97 18.00 -6.03
N GLU A 164 15.12 18.99 -5.78
CA GLU A 164 15.27 19.87 -4.62
C GLU A 164 15.03 19.09 -3.32
N VAL A 165 16.06 18.92 -2.49
CA VAL A 165 15.96 18.20 -1.20
C VAL A 165 15.64 19.19 -0.09
N ARG A 166 14.48 19.03 0.57
CA ARG A 166 14.02 19.85 1.69
C ARG A 166 14.07 19.06 2.99
N GLN A 167 14.70 19.63 4.02
CA GLN A 167 14.74 19.06 5.36
C GLN A 167 13.94 19.92 6.34
N ILE A 168 12.64 20.02 6.13
CA ILE A 168 11.73 20.91 6.86
C ILE A 168 10.69 20.07 7.59
N LYS A 169 10.77 20.01 8.93
CA LYS A 169 9.96 19.14 9.78
C LYS A 169 8.45 19.34 9.61
N TYR A 170 7.97 20.59 9.62
CA TYR A 170 6.52 20.84 9.57
C TYR A 170 5.86 20.44 8.25
N LEU A 171 6.63 20.37 7.16
CA LEU A 171 6.11 19.88 5.87
C LEU A 171 5.83 18.37 5.86
N ASN A 172 6.35 17.62 6.82
CA ASN A 172 6.10 16.18 6.97
C ASN A 172 4.82 15.86 7.75
N ASN A 173 4.12 16.85 8.31
CA ASN A 173 2.86 16.61 9.03
C ASN A 173 1.82 15.85 8.20
N ILE A 174 1.78 16.08 6.88
CA ILE A 174 0.84 15.40 5.97
C ILE A 174 1.11 13.89 5.94
N ILE A 175 2.37 13.48 5.78
CA ILE A 175 2.73 12.06 5.76
C ILE A 175 2.61 11.43 7.15
N GLU A 176 2.92 12.17 8.21
CA GLU A 176 2.74 11.70 9.59
C GLU A 176 1.26 11.39 9.88
N GLN A 177 0.34 12.25 9.43
CA GLN A 177 -1.10 11.99 9.53
C GLN A 177 -1.50 10.76 8.71
N ASP A 178 -0.94 10.58 7.52
CA ASP A 178 -1.25 9.43 6.68
C ASP A 178 -0.68 8.11 7.26
N HIS A 179 0.40 8.17 8.05
CA HIS A 179 0.89 7.02 8.84
C HIS A 179 -0.14 6.51 9.86
N ARG A 180 -1.01 7.38 10.40
CA ARG A 180 -2.06 6.97 11.35
C ARG A 180 -3.01 5.95 10.72
N PHE A 181 -3.26 6.07 9.42
CA PHE A 181 -4.12 5.13 8.71
C PHE A 181 -3.54 3.71 8.74
N ILE A 182 -2.24 3.55 8.51
CA ILE A 182 -1.55 2.25 8.56
C ILE A 182 -1.49 1.74 10.00
N LYS A 183 -1.05 2.59 10.94
CA LYS A 183 -0.93 2.24 12.36
C LYS A 183 -2.26 1.77 12.95
N LYS A 184 -3.38 2.41 12.61
CA LYS A 184 -4.73 2.01 13.06
C LYS A 184 -5.08 0.57 12.67
N ARG A 185 -4.51 0.04 11.58
CA ARG A 185 -4.78 -1.32 11.09
C ARG A 185 -3.76 -2.34 11.55
N THR A 186 -2.51 -1.95 11.70
CA THR A 186 -1.44 -2.89 12.03
C THR A 186 -1.20 -3.05 13.54
N ARG A 187 -1.47 -2.04 14.35
CA ARG A 187 -1.28 -2.11 15.81
C ARG A 187 -2.20 -3.11 16.50
N PRO A 188 -3.53 -3.14 16.23
CA PRO A 188 -4.44 -4.08 16.89
C PRO A 188 -4.12 -5.56 16.59
N THR A 189 -3.46 -5.84 15.47
CA THR A 189 -3.09 -7.22 15.08
C THR A 189 -1.83 -7.73 15.79
N LEU A 190 -1.27 -6.98 16.73
CA LEU A 190 -0.06 -7.32 17.49
C LEU A 190 1.20 -7.52 16.63
N GLY A 191 1.15 -7.09 15.37
CA GLY A 191 2.22 -7.21 14.37
C GLY A 191 2.11 -8.46 13.51
N PHE A 192 3.11 -8.66 12.69
CA PHE A 192 3.18 -9.77 11.73
C PHE A 192 4.19 -10.83 12.18
N LYS A 193 3.95 -12.09 11.81
CA LYS A 193 4.88 -13.21 12.07
C LYS A 193 5.85 -13.48 10.92
N ASN A 194 5.54 -13.00 9.70
CA ASN A 194 6.34 -13.26 8.50
C ASN A 194 6.42 -12.02 7.63
N PHE A 195 7.62 -11.73 7.09
CA PHE A 195 7.89 -10.54 6.28
C PHE A 195 7.05 -10.51 5.00
N TYR A 196 6.88 -11.66 4.35
CA TYR A 196 6.10 -11.75 3.13
C TYR A 196 4.62 -11.45 3.39
N SER A 197 4.03 -12.05 4.43
CA SER A 197 2.66 -11.76 4.86
C SER A 197 2.46 -10.29 5.24
N ALA A 198 3.45 -9.68 5.90
CA ALA A 198 3.44 -8.26 6.23
C ALA A 198 3.39 -7.41 4.97
N LYS A 199 4.28 -7.69 4.01
CA LYS A 199 4.35 -7.00 2.73
C LYS A 199 3.02 -7.05 1.97
N GLU A 200 2.43 -8.23 1.83
CA GLU A 200 1.16 -8.40 1.12
C GLU A 200 0.00 -7.67 1.83
N THR A 201 -0.12 -7.85 3.15
CA THR A 201 -1.20 -7.18 3.90
C THR A 201 -1.06 -5.66 3.85
N ILE A 202 0.15 -5.12 4.00
CA ILE A 202 0.42 -3.68 3.91
C ILE A 202 0.13 -3.18 2.50
N SER A 203 0.52 -3.91 1.46
CA SER A 203 0.16 -3.56 0.08
C SER A 203 -1.35 -3.46 -0.09
N GLY A 204 -2.11 -4.42 0.43
CA GLY A 204 -3.57 -4.36 0.42
C GLY A 204 -4.14 -3.15 1.17
N ILE A 205 -3.58 -2.80 2.33
CA ILE A 205 -4.00 -1.62 3.10
C ILE A 205 -3.73 -0.33 2.31
N GLU A 206 -2.55 -0.19 1.70
CA GLU A 206 -2.19 0.98 0.88
C GLU A 206 -3.06 1.08 -0.38
N ASN A 207 -3.37 -0.04 -1.01
CA ASN A 207 -4.28 -0.11 -2.15
C ASN A 207 -5.68 0.41 -1.79
N ILE A 208 -6.23 -0.02 -0.66
CA ILE A 208 -7.49 0.51 -0.14
C ILE A 208 -7.37 2.02 0.17
N ARG A 209 -6.23 2.46 0.70
CA ARG A 209 -6.00 3.87 0.98
C ARG A 209 -6.01 4.72 -0.29
N MET A 210 -5.37 4.27 -1.37
CA MET A 210 -5.39 4.94 -2.68
C MET A 210 -6.81 5.03 -3.25
N ILE A 211 -7.61 3.97 -3.14
CA ILE A 211 -9.03 3.98 -3.53
C ILE A 211 -9.79 5.03 -2.73
N GLN A 212 -9.61 5.10 -1.40
CA GLN A 212 -10.30 6.06 -0.54
C GLN A 212 -9.91 7.51 -0.82
N LYS A 213 -8.70 7.76 -1.30
CA LYS A 213 -8.21 9.07 -1.74
C LYS A 213 -8.69 9.45 -3.15
N GLY A 214 -9.40 8.59 -3.86
CA GLY A 214 -9.86 8.85 -5.23
C GLY A 214 -8.73 8.84 -6.27
N GLN A 215 -7.62 8.14 -5.98
CA GLN A 215 -6.41 8.14 -6.81
C GLN A 215 -6.46 7.20 -8.02
N ILE A 216 -7.55 6.52 -8.27
CA ILE A 216 -7.67 5.55 -9.36
C ILE A 216 -8.56 6.14 -10.46
N PHE A 217 -8.20 5.98 -11.73
CA PHE A 217 -9.06 6.30 -12.86
C PHE A 217 -10.33 5.45 -12.81
N ASP A 218 -11.42 5.95 -13.37
CA ASP A 218 -12.72 5.28 -13.44
C ASP A 218 -13.40 5.03 -12.09
N GLN A 219 -12.91 5.68 -11.01
CA GLN A 219 -13.62 5.68 -9.74
C GLN A 219 -14.82 6.62 -9.78
N THR A 220 -15.96 6.11 -9.30
CA THR A 220 -17.17 6.91 -9.13
C THR A 220 -17.24 7.42 -7.70
N ALA A 221 -17.27 8.73 -7.50
CA ALA A 221 -17.32 9.35 -6.17
C ALA A 221 -18.54 8.90 -5.35
N CYS A 222 -19.66 8.61 -6.02
CA CYS A 222 -20.92 8.16 -5.40
C CYS A 222 -20.88 6.67 -4.99
N GLN A 223 -19.86 5.90 -5.39
CA GLN A 223 -19.77 4.49 -5.03
C GLN A 223 -18.99 4.27 -3.74
N SER A 224 -19.37 3.20 -3.01
CA SER A 224 -18.61 2.78 -1.83
C SER A 224 -17.17 2.39 -2.19
N SER A 225 -16.25 2.51 -1.23
CA SER A 225 -14.87 2.04 -1.42
C SER A 225 -14.81 0.55 -1.77
N PHE A 226 -15.77 -0.26 -1.33
CA PHE A 226 -15.86 -1.66 -1.71
C PHE A 226 -16.22 -1.83 -3.18
N ASN A 227 -17.19 -1.09 -3.68
CA ASN A 227 -17.58 -1.17 -5.10
C ASN A 227 -16.42 -0.71 -6.00
N ASN A 228 -15.75 0.38 -5.67
CA ASN A 228 -14.56 0.83 -6.40
C ASN A 228 -13.41 -0.20 -6.36
N PHE A 229 -13.23 -0.89 -5.23
CA PHE A 229 -12.28 -1.99 -5.10
C PHE A 229 -12.67 -3.19 -5.99
N ALA A 230 -13.93 -3.56 -5.97
CA ALA A 230 -14.45 -4.67 -6.74
C ALA A 230 -14.38 -4.41 -8.26
N ASN A 231 -14.63 -3.17 -8.68
CA ASN A 231 -14.54 -2.73 -10.08
C ASN A 231 -13.12 -2.80 -10.66
N LEU A 232 -12.08 -2.97 -9.83
CA LEU A 232 -10.73 -3.26 -10.34
C LEU A 232 -10.65 -4.61 -11.07
N MET A 233 -11.59 -5.51 -10.81
CA MET A 233 -11.69 -6.84 -11.41
C MET A 233 -12.85 -6.99 -12.40
N ALA A 234 -13.56 -5.88 -12.64
CA ALA A 234 -14.63 -5.80 -13.63
C ALA A 234 -14.07 -5.58 -15.04
#